data_5737bc3f9e812f813fcd283bc337258b
#
_entry.id   5737bc3f9e812f813fcd283bc337258b
#
_cell.length_a   1.000
_cell.length_b   1.000
_cell.length_c   1.000
_cell.angle_alpha   90.00
_cell.angle_beta   90.00
_cell.angle_gamma   90.00
#
_symmetry.space_group_name_H-M   'P 1'
#
loop_
_entity.id
_entity.type
_entity.pdbx_description
1 polymer ?
#
loop_
_entity_poly.entity_id
_entity_poly.type
_entity_poly.pdbx_seq_one_letter_code
_entity_poly.pdbx_strand_id
1 'polypeptide(L)'
;SGSVQNKARSDVNLIIGVNPRTKNILMVSTPRDYYVRLHSKGQMDKLTHSGIYGVEESLHTLEDLYDEKIDYYARVNFTSFVSIVNSLNGIEVDVPKNFCEQNSKREFGDKLICLQKGKQKLNGEQALALARHRHTFAAGDRARGENQMMILEAIINKAMSPSIITKYNSLLNSLDKKVSTNMTSDEMIKFIKKQMNRTSGWKFTKLSANGTDSRGACYSSGSAIAYVMAPEESTVTTIKNAMNSLVAGEDIVTV
;
A
#
# COMPACT_ATOMS: atom_id res chain seq x y z
N SER A 1 9.59 -1.15 21.64
CA SER A 1 8.33 -0.40 21.57
C SER A 1 8.36 0.46 20.32
N GLY A 2 7.76 -0.04 19.24
CA GLY A 2 7.83 0.66 17.97
C GLY A 2 6.64 1.57 17.77
N SER A 3 6.71 2.80 18.25
CA SER A 3 5.83 3.85 17.74
C SER A 3 6.14 4.04 16.24
N VAL A 4 5.10 4.20 15.42
CA VAL A 4 5.26 4.54 14.01
C VAL A 4 5.89 5.94 13.95
N GLN A 5 7.12 6.03 13.45
CA GLN A 5 7.80 7.33 13.32
C GLN A 5 7.07 8.19 12.31
N ASN A 6 6.72 9.42 12.67
CA ASN A 6 6.01 10.34 11.78
C ASN A 6 6.89 10.86 10.63
N LYS A 7 8.21 10.71 10.72
CA LYS A 7 9.19 11.13 9.72
C LYS A 7 10.14 9.97 9.39
N ALA A 8 9.89 9.30 8.30
CA ALA A 8 10.76 8.26 7.73
C ALA A 8 10.44 8.08 6.25
N ARG A 9 11.37 7.50 5.48
CA ARG A 9 11.14 7.19 4.07
C ARG A 9 9.86 6.36 3.89
N SER A 10 9.09 6.68 2.85
CA SER A 10 7.92 5.91 2.44
C SER A 10 8.34 4.88 1.38
N ASP A 11 8.56 3.64 1.81
CA ASP A 11 9.02 2.57 0.91
C ASP A 11 7.88 1.91 0.12
N VAL A 12 6.63 2.11 0.56
CA VAL A 12 5.40 1.61 -0.07
C VAL A 12 4.40 2.75 -0.12
N ASN A 13 3.93 3.07 -1.32
CA ASN A 13 2.93 4.10 -1.56
C ASN A 13 1.76 3.47 -2.31
N LEU A 14 0.67 3.20 -1.59
CA LEU A 14 -0.56 2.62 -2.12
C LEU A 14 -1.72 3.58 -1.87
N ILE A 15 -2.46 3.91 -2.92
CA ILE A 15 -3.73 4.63 -2.82
C ILE A 15 -4.86 3.62 -2.96
N ILE A 16 -5.88 3.74 -2.12
CA ILE A 16 -7.08 2.90 -2.16
C ILE A 16 -8.28 3.81 -2.30
N GLY A 17 -8.91 3.77 -3.45
CA GLY A 17 -10.21 4.39 -3.67
C GLY A 17 -11.33 3.38 -3.42
N VAL A 18 -12.38 3.79 -2.71
CA VAL A 18 -13.52 2.91 -2.40
C VAL A 18 -14.81 3.61 -2.76
N ASN A 19 -15.60 3.01 -3.66
CA ASN A 19 -16.97 3.44 -3.90
C ASN A 19 -17.96 2.41 -3.33
N PRO A 20 -18.55 2.68 -2.16
CA PRO A 20 -19.46 1.72 -1.51
C PRO A 20 -20.78 1.52 -2.27
N ARG A 21 -21.17 2.46 -3.12
CA ARG A 21 -22.40 2.38 -3.92
C ARG A 21 -22.27 1.34 -5.04
N THR A 22 -21.16 1.40 -5.77
CA THR A 22 -20.86 0.48 -6.88
C THR A 22 -20.11 -0.77 -6.43
N LYS A 23 -19.62 -0.82 -5.18
CA LYS A 23 -18.77 -1.88 -4.62
C LYS A 23 -17.45 -2.03 -5.40
N ASN A 24 -16.92 -0.94 -5.92
CA ASN A 24 -15.62 -0.91 -6.59
C ASN A 24 -14.53 -0.45 -5.61
N ILE A 25 -13.40 -1.14 -5.65
CA ILE A 25 -12.16 -0.76 -4.96
C ILE A 25 -11.08 -0.62 -6.02
N LEU A 26 -10.52 0.59 -6.12
CA LEU A 26 -9.35 0.87 -6.94
C LEU A 26 -8.11 0.87 -6.02
N MET A 27 -7.08 0.13 -6.42
CA MET A 27 -5.81 0.08 -5.72
C MET A 27 -4.72 0.55 -6.68
N VAL A 28 -3.98 1.57 -6.29
CA VAL A 28 -2.90 2.15 -7.10
C VAL A 28 -1.58 2.03 -6.36
N SER A 29 -0.59 1.40 -6.98
CA SER A 29 0.79 1.33 -6.50
C SER A 29 1.65 2.36 -7.21
N THR A 30 2.29 3.27 -6.45
CA THR A 30 3.23 4.25 -6.98
C THR A 30 4.65 3.90 -6.55
N PRO A 31 5.60 3.73 -7.50
CA PRO A 31 6.98 3.40 -7.17
C PRO A 31 7.61 4.41 -6.22
N ARG A 32 8.36 3.92 -5.25
CA ARG A 32 9.01 4.76 -4.25
C ARG A 32 10.07 5.72 -4.84
N ASP A 33 10.67 5.32 -5.95
CA ASP A 33 11.71 6.10 -6.63
C ASP A 33 11.14 7.04 -7.72
N TYR A 34 9.81 7.19 -7.79
CA TYR A 34 9.14 8.13 -8.69
C TYR A 34 9.67 9.54 -8.48
N TYR A 35 10.08 10.19 -9.58
CA TYR A 35 10.65 11.52 -9.56
C TYR A 35 9.53 12.55 -9.59
N VAL A 36 9.23 13.13 -8.45
CA VAL A 36 8.07 14.00 -8.23
C VAL A 36 8.48 15.35 -7.64
N ARG A 37 7.63 16.34 -7.83
CA ARG A 37 7.76 17.62 -7.14
C ARG A 37 7.17 17.48 -5.74
N LEU A 38 7.99 17.67 -4.70
CA LEU A 38 7.52 17.69 -3.32
C LEU A 38 6.57 18.87 -3.09
N HIS A 39 5.39 18.61 -2.51
CA HIS A 39 4.33 19.59 -2.34
C HIS A 39 4.81 20.88 -1.65
N SER A 40 5.29 20.78 -0.41
CA SER A 40 5.66 21.96 0.39
C SER A 40 7.01 22.56 -0.02
N LYS A 41 7.86 21.82 -0.75
CA LYS A 41 9.20 22.26 -1.13
C LYS A 41 9.24 22.85 -2.53
N GLY A 42 8.32 22.46 -3.39
CA GLY A 42 8.33 22.85 -4.80
C GLY A 42 9.54 22.33 -5.59
N GLN A 43 10.32 21.39 -5.02
CA GLN A 43 11.56 20.85 -5.56
C GLN A 43 11.40 19.40 -5.97
N MET A 44 12.18 18.98 -6.97
CA MET A 44 12.16 17.61 -7.46
C MET A 44 12.90 16.66 -6.52
N ASP A 45 12.28 15.50 -6.25
CA ASP A 45 12.88 14.47 -5.40
C ASP A 45 12.23 13.10 -5.70
N LYS A 46 12.70 12.05 -5.03
CA LYS A 46 12.04 10.77 -5.00
C LYS A 46 10.79 10.81 -4.10
N LEU A 47 9.73 10.17 -4.52
CA LEU A 47 8.51 10.05 -3.70
C LEU A 47 8.80 9.49 -2.30
N THR A 48 9.72 8.50 -2.16
CA THR A 48 10.10 7.94 -0.85
C THR A 48 10.64 9.00 0.12
N HIS A 49 11.24 10.08 -0.39
CA HIS A 49 11.80 11.14 0.44
C HIS A 49 10.73 12.09 0.99
N SER A 50 9.54 12.18 0.39
CA SER A 50 8.43 12.97 0.94
C SER A 50 8.14 12.59 2.39
N GLY A 51 8.21 11.29 2.71
CA GLY A 51 7.98 10.78 4.06
C GLY A 51 8.97 11.28 5.12
N ILE A 52 10.16 11.79 4.74
CA ILE A 52 11.13 12.40 5.66
C ILE A 52 10.57 13.69 6.25
N TYR A 53 9.74 14.40 5.49
CA TYR A 53 9.10 15.66 5.90
C TYR A 53 7.77 15.44 6.64
N GLY A 54 7.24 14.24 6.62
CA GLY A 54 6.03 13.83 7.31
C GLY A 54 5.05 13.11 6.40
N VAL A 55 3.99 12.57 7.00
CA VAL A 55 2.95 11.85 6.26
C VAL A 55 2.14 12.79 5.36
N GLU A 56 1.87 14.00 5.82
CA GLU A 56 1.12 15.02 5.07
C GLU A 56 1.86 15.43 3.79
N GLU A 57 3.19 15.56 3.85
CA GLU A 57 3.98 15.82 2.65
C GLU A 57 3.84 14.70 1.62
N SER A 58 3.88 13.44 2.06
CA SER A 58 3.67 12.29 1.16
C SER A 58 2.25 12.28 0.57
N LEU A 59 1.25 12.60 1.40
CA LEU A 59 -0.15 12.65 1.01
C LEU A 59 -0.36 13.73 -0.05
N HIS A 60 0.01 14.98 0.25
CA HIS A 60 -0.18 16.09 -0.69
C HIS A 60 0.66 15.96 -1.96
N THR A 61 1.87 15.36 -1.87
CA THR A 61 2.68 15.05 -3.06
C THR A 61 1.97 14.03 -3.98
N LEU A 62 1.24 13.05 -3.42
CA LEU A 62 0.44 12.10 -4.20
C LEU A 62 -0.85 12.76 -4.74
N GLU A 63 -1.49 13.64 -3.96
CA GLU A 63 -2.62 14.45 -4.43
C GLU A 63 -2.25 15.31 -5.64
N ASP A 64 -1.10 16.00 -5.57
CA ASP A 64 -0.58 16.81 -6.69
C ASP A 64 -0.26 15.94 -7.92
N LEU A 65 0.30 14.74 -7.71
CA LEU A 65 0.63 13.82 -8.81
C LEU A 65 -0.60 13.34 -9.56
N TYR A 66 -1.66 12.98 -8.82
CA TYR A 66 -2.86 12.37 -9.40
C TYR A 66 -4.03 13.35 -9.55
N ASP A 67 -3.90 14.59 -9.07
CA ASP A 67 -4.95 15.61 -9.09
C ASP A 67 -6.25 15.14 -8.41
N GLU A 68 -6.07 14.41 -7.29
CA GLU A 68 -7.17 13.81 -6.53
C GLU A 68 -6.96 13.97 -5.02
N LYS A 69 -8.05 14.25 -4.30
CA LYS A 69 -8.03 14.35 -2.84
C LYS A 69 -7.95 13.00 -2.16
N ILE A 70 -7.13 12.94 -1.11
CA ILE A 70 -6.98 11.77 -0.26
C ILE A 70 -7.53 12.08 1.14
N ASP A 71 -8.70 11.54 1.47
CA ASP A 71 -9.41 11.82 2.73
C ASP A 71 -8.68 11.27 3.96
N TYR A 72 -8.12 10.05 3.83
CA TYR A 72 -7.53 9.32 4.95
C TYR A 72 -6.18 8.74 4.58
N TYR A 73 -5.32 8.63 5.59
CA TYR A 73 -4.08 7.86 5.47
C TYR A 73 -3.98 6.79 6.54
N ALA A 74 -3.24 5.74 6.23
CA ALA A 74 -2.79 4.75 7.20
C ALA A 74 -1.30 4.48 6.98
N ARG A 75 -0.49 4.70 8.01
CA ARG A 75 0.94 4.44 7.99
C ARG A 75 1.28 3.32 8.97
N VAL A 76 1.99 2.32 8.48
CA VAL A 76 2.42 1.16 9.25
C VAL A 76 3.92 0.92 9.06
N ASN A 77 4.58 0.41 10.09
CA ASN A 77 5.91 -0.16 9.97
C ASN A 77 5.83 -1.69 9.85
N PHE A 78 6.95 -2.36 9.61
CA PHE A 78 6.98 -3.81 9.43
C PHE A 78 6.44 -4.59 10.63
N THR A 79 6.77 -4.16 11.85
CA THR A 79 6.27 -4.80 13.07
C THR A 79 4.75 -4.65 13.20
N SER A 80 4.23 -3.46 12.89
CA SER A 80 2.80 -3.20 12.86
C SER A 80 2.10 -4.03 11.79
N PHE A 81 2.67 -4.11 10.60
CA PHE A 81 2.14 -4.93 9.51
C PHE A 81 2.02 -6.41 9.91
N VAL A 82 3.09 -6.99 10.47
CA VAL A 82 3.08 -8.37 10.99
C VAL A 82 1.99 -8.56 12.03
N SER A 83 1.85 -7.59 12.95
CA SER A 83 0.81 -7.62 13.99
C SER A 83 -0.60 -7.57 13.41
N ILE A 84 -0.86 -6.73 12.40
CA ILE A 84 -2.17 -6.63 11.72
C ILE A 84 -2.55 -7.98 11.13
N VAL A 85 -1.68 -8.58 10.32
CA VAL A 85 -1.96 -9.87 9.68
C VAL A 85 -2.19 -10.97 10.72
N ASN A 86 -1.39 -11.03 11.78
CA ASN A 86 -1.57 -12.01 12.86
C ASN A 86 -2.89 -11.80 13.63
N SER A 87 -3.29 -10.55 13.87
CA SER A 87 -4.57 -10.23 14.54
C SER A 87 -5.79 -10.67 13.71
N LEU A 88 -5.65 -10.72 12.38
CA LEU A 88 -6.64 -11.28 11.46
C LEU A 88 -6.61 -12.82 11.41
N ASN A 89 -5.75 -13.47 12.20
CA ASN A 89 -5.48 -14.91 12.13
C ASN A 89 -4.95 -15.34 10.75
N GLY A 90 -4.11 -14.50 10.14
CA GLY A 90 -3.52 -14.72 8.82
C GLY A 90 -4.46 -14.35 7.66
N ILE A 91 -3.88 -14.32 6.47
CA ILE A 91 -4.56 -13.99 5.21
C ILE A 91 -4.35 -15.10 4.17
N GLU A 92 -5.32 -15.30 3.29
CA GLU A 92 -5.19 -16.25 2.18
C GLU A 92 -4.68 -15.53 0.94
N VAL A 93 -3.58 -16.04 0.37
CA VAL A 93 -2.92 -15.44 -0.78
C VAL A 93 -2.52 -16.54 -1.76
N ASP A 94 -2.65 -16.28 -3.05
CA ASP A 94 -2.11 -17.12 -4.11
C ASP A 94 -0.68 -16.66 -4.43
N VAL A 95 0.30 -17.34 -3.85
CA VAL A 95 1.72 -16.99 -3.99
C VAL A 95 2.18 -17.27 -5.43
N PRO A 96 2.69 -16.27 -6.16
CA PRO A 96 2.90 -16.41 -7.61
C PRO A 96 4.08 -17.31 -7.99
N LYS A 97 5.10 -17.43 -7.12
CA LYS A 97 6.31 -18.23 -7.36
C LYS A 97 6.91 -18.74 -6.05
N ASN A 98 7.72 -19.80 -6.15
CA ASN A 98 8.57 -20.23 -5.03
C ASN A 98 9.66 -19.19 -4.78
N PHE A 99 9.88 -18.84 -3.53
CA PHE A 99 10.97 -17.95 -3.13
C PHE A 99 11.31 -18.09 -1.66
N CYS A 100 12.50 -17.61 -1.27
CA CYS A 100 12.87 -17.39 0.11
C CYS A 100 13.26 -15.91 0.32
N GLU A 101 12.88 -15.34 1.46
CA GLU A 101 13.15 -13.94 1.81
C GLU A 101 13.50 -13.85 3.31
N GLN A 102 14.20 -12.79 3.69
CA GLN A 102 14.52 -12.52 5.09
C GLN A 102 13.23 -12.24 5.90
N ASN A 103 13.23 -12.66 7.17
CA ASN A 103 12.19 -12.30 8.13
C ASN A 103 12.23 -10.78 8.48
N SER A 104 11.33 -10.34 9.36
CA SER A 104 11.24 -8.92 9.79
C SER A 104 12.53 -8.39 10.45
N LYS A 105 13.34 -9.28 11.01
CA LYS A 105 14.64 -8.95 11.64
C LYS A 105 15.81 -8.97 10.65
N ARG A 106 15.55 -9.28 9.36
CA ARG A 106 16.55 -9.39 8.29
C ARG A 106 17.61 -10.47 8.55
N GLU A 107 17.18 -11.58 9.16
CA GLU A 107 18.05 -12.73 9.43
C GLU A 107 18.22 -13.61 8.16
N PHE A 108 19.33 -14.33 8.10
CA PHE A 108 19.71 -15.22 6.99
C PHE A 108 19.76 -16.70 7.43
N GLY A 109 20.09 -17.57 6.50
CA GLY A 109 20.25 -19.02 6.74
C GLY A 109 18.91 -19.68 7.07
N ASP A 110 18.90 -20.49 8.12
CA ASP A 110 17.72 -21.28 8.55
C ASP A 110 16.52 -20.41 8.98
N LYS A 111 16.72 -19.11 9.11
CA LYS A 111 15.67 -18.15 9.49
C LYS A 111 14.99 -17.48 8.31
N LEU A 112 15.32 -17.86 7.09
CA LEU A 112 14.63 -17.40 5.90
C LEU A 112 13.18 -17.89 5.89
N ILE A 113 12.29 -17.04 5.43
CA ILE A 113 10.89 -17.37 5.16
C ILE A 113 10.81 -17.87 3.72
N CYS A 114 10.57 -19.17 3.55
CA CYS A 114 10.39 -19.78 2.24
C CYS A 114 8.91 -20.04 1.97
N LEU A 115 8.40 -19.59 0.83
CA LEU A 115 7.03 -19.80 0.39
C LEU A 115 7.02 -20.60 -0.93
N GLN A 116 6.07 -21.51 -1.03
CA GLN A 116 5.81 -22.25 -2.26
C GLN A 116 4.78 -21.48 -3.12
N LYS A 117 4.80 -21.70 -4.43
CA LYS A 117 3.77 -21.20 -5.33
C LYS A 117 2.41 -21.82 -4.99
N GLY A 118 1.34 -21.03 -5.07
CA GLY A 118 -0.04 -21.47 -4.94
C GLY A 118 -0.77 -20.88 -3.74
N LYS A 119 -2.03 -21.24 -3.62
CA LYS A 119 -2.92 -20.73 -2.56
C LYS A 119 -2.51 -21.26 -1.20
N GLN A 120 -2.27 -20.36 -0.27
CA GLN A 120 -1.90 -20.68 1.10
C GLN A 120 -2.27 -19.59 2.08
N LYS A 121 -2.42 -19.98 3.33
CA LYS A 121 -2.63 -19.04 4.43
C LYS A 121 -1.30 -18.55 4.96
N LEU A 122 -1.09 -17.24 4.91
CA LEU A 122 0.13 -16.58 5.36
C LEU A 122 -0.07 -15.95 6.74
N ASN A 123 0.89 -16.14 7.63
CA ASN A 123 1.02 -15.35 8.85
C ASN A 123 1.71 -14.00 8.55
N GLY A 124 1.88 -13.14 9.57
CA GLY A 124 2.44 -11.80 9.38
C GLY A 124 3.86 -11.78 8.82
N GLU A 125 4.74 -12.68 9.27
CA GLU A 125 6.12 -12.78 8.75
C GLU A 125 6.14 -13.23 7.30
N GLN A 126 5.33 -14.23 6.95
CA GLN A 126 5.20 -14.75 5.59
C GLN A 126 4.62 -13.70 4.64
N ALA A 127 3.59 -12.97 5.07
CA ALA A 127 3.02 -11.87 4.29
C ALA A 127 4.03 -10.73 4.09
N LEU A 128 4.83 -10.39 5.13
CA LEU A 128 5.87 -9.40 5.02
C LEU A 128 6.99 -9.83 4.06
N ALA A 129 7.40 -11.10 4.11
CA ALA A 129 8.38 -11.66 3.19
C ALA A 129 7.92 -11.52 1.73
N LEU A 130 6.64 -11.88 1.43
CA LEU A 130 6.06 -11.71 0.10
C LEU A 130 5.97 -10.23 -0.32
N ALA A 131 5.57 -9.33 0.59
CA ALA A 131 5.48 -7.88 0.32
C ALA A 131 6.82 -7.23 -0.02
N ARG A 132 7.93 -7.80 0.48
CA ARG A 132 9.29 -7.28 0.28
C ARG A 132 10.02 -7.93 -0.89
N HIS A 133 9.55 -9.11 -1.29
CA HIS A 133 10.24 -9.91 -2.29
C HIS A 133 10.20 -9.27 -3.68
N ARG A 134 11.36 -9.23 -4.34
CA ARG A 134 11.55 -8.65 -5.68
C ARG A 134 12.49 -9.46 -6.59
N HIS A 135 13.34 -10.31 -6.02
CA HIS A 135 14.49 -10.86 -6.73
C HIS A 135 14.15 -11.97 -7.74
N THR A 136 13.04 -12.70 -7.58
CA THR A 136 12.63 -13.76 -8.53
C THR A 136 11.76 -13.26 -9.68
N PHE A 137 11.43 -11.97 -9.70
CA PHE A 137 10.57 -11.39 -10.72
C PHE A 137 11.37 -10.53 -11.69
N ALA A 138 11.25 -10.79 -12.99
CA ALA A 138 11.89 -9.99 -14.03
C ALA A 138 11.48 -8.49 -13.97
N ALA A 139 10.27 -8.21 -13.48
CA ALA A 139 9.73 -6.86 -13.34
C ALA A 139 10.16 -6.12 -12.06
N GLY A 140 11.04 -6.70 -11.21
CA GLY A 140 11.65 -6.04 -10.06
C GLY A 140 10.67 -5.32 -9.13
N ASP A 141 10.75 -4.00 -9.10
CA ASP A 141 9.95 -3.13 -8.23
C ASP A 141 8.45 -3.14 -8.56
N ARG A 142 8.07 -3.33 -9.85
CA ARG A 142 6.66 -3.44 -10.26
C ARG A 142 6.03 -4.70 -9.69
N ALA A 143 6.71 -5.85 -9.77
CA ALA A 143 6.24 -7.09 -9.17
C ALA A 143 6.07 -6.98 -7.65
N ARG A 144 6.93 -6.18 -6.99
CA ARG A 144 6.76 -5.86 -5.57
C ARG A 144 5.47 -5.09 -5.31
N GLY A 145 5.15 -4.10 -6.12
CA GLY A 145 3.88 -3.36 -6.03
C GLY A 145 2.66 -4.27 -6.23
N GLU A 146 2.72 -5.20 -7.18
CA GLU A 146 1.65 -6.19 -7.41
C GLU A 146 1.47 -7.12 -6.20
N ASN A 147 2.56 -7.63 -5.61
CA ASN A 147 2.51 -8.43 -4.39
C ASN A 147 1.90 -7.65 -3.21
N GLN A 148 2.25 -6.37 -3.07
CA GLN A 148 1.72 -5.51 -2.01
C GLN A 148 0.21 -5.28 -2.19
N MET A 149 -0.26 -5.04 -3.41
CA MET A 149 -1.69 -4.91 -3.70
C MET A 149 -2.45 -6.22 -3.47
N MET A 150 -1.87 -7.36 -3.85
CA MET A 150 -2.45 -8.69 -3.59
C MET A 150 -2.62 -8.96 -2.09
N ILE A 151 -1.60 -8.66 -1.30
CA ILE A 151 -1.64 -8.80 0.16
C ILE A 151 -2.68 -7.86 0.76
N LEU A 152 -2.74 -6.62 0.30
CA LEU A 152 -3.70 -5.64 0.80
C LEU A 152 -5.15 -6.05 0.47
N GLU A 153 -5.40 -6.56 -0.74
CA GLU A 153 -6.70 -7.16 -1.08
C GLU A 153 -7.07 -8.32 -0.15
N ALA A 154 -6.12 -9.22 0.14
CA ALA A 154 -6.34 -10.32 1.07
C ALA A 154 -6.63 -9.84 2.50
N ILE A 155 -5.97 -8.77 2.96
CA ILE A 155 -6.23 -8.11 4.24
C ILE A 155 -7.65 -7.52 4.25
N ILE A 156 -8.06 -6.78 3.21
CA ILE A 156 -9.38 -6.18 3.09
C ILE A 156 -10.46 -7.28 3.09
N ASN A 157 -10.31 -8.31 2.26
CA ASN A 157 -11.25 -9.43 2.20
C ASN A 157 -11.38 -10.13 3.55
N LYS A 158 -10.26 -10.34 4.25
CA LYS A 158 -10.27 -10.95 5.58
C LYS A 158 -10.93 -10.05 6.62
N ALA A 159 -10.62 -8.75 6.62
CA ALA A 159 -11.23 -7.79 7.53
C ALA A 159 -12.75 -7.67 7.33
N MET A 160 -13.23 -7.80 6.10
CA MET A 160 -14.67 -7.79 5.78
C MET A 160 -15.36 -9.13 6.04
N SER A 161 -14.67 -10.17 6.49
CA SER A 161 -15.29 -11.47 6.78
C SER A 161 -16.16 -11.41 8.03
N PRO A 162 -17.31 -12.15 8.08
CA PRO A 162 -18.19 -12.16 9.24
C PRO A 162 -17.48 -12.53 10.55
N SER A 163 -16.48 -13.40 10.50
CA SER A 163 -15.70 -13.85 11.67
C SER A 163 -14.85 -12.76 12.29
N ILE A 164 -14.46 -11.74 11.52
CA ILE A 164 -13.67 -10.59 12.00
C ILE A 164 -14.61 -9.47 12.44
N ILE A 165 -15.70 -9.25 11.74
CA ILE A 165 -16.69 -8.21 12.04
C ILE A 165 -17.19 -8.32 13.49
N THR A 166 -17.43 -9.55 13.99
CA THR A 166 -17.86 -9.77 15.38
C THR A 166 -16.78 -9.46 16.43
N LYS A 167 -15.50 -9.43 16.02
CA LYS A 167 -14.33 -9.18 16.90
C LYS A 167 -13.71 -7.80 16.69
N TYR A 168 -14.39 -6.93 15.95
CA TYR A 168 -13.80 -5.71 15.41
C TYR A 168 -13.26 -4.76 16.49
N ASN A 169 -14.00 -4.55 17.59
CA ASN A 169 -13.55 -3.68 18.68
C ASN A 169 -12.24 -4.20 19.31
N SER A 170 -12.14 -5.51 19.50
CA SER A 170 -10.92 -6.14 20.02
C SER A 170 -9.75 -5.99 19.04
N LEU A 171 -10.02 -6.10 17.74
CA LEU A 171 -9.02 -5.90 16.70
C LEU A 171 -8.52 -4.46 16.69
N LEU A 172 -9.41 -3.45 16.68
CA LEU A 172 -9.01 -2.03 16.73
C LEU A 172 -8.17 -1.72 17.95
N ASN A 173 -8.58 -2.18 19.13
CA ASN A 173 -7.82 -1.99 20.36
C ASN A 173 -6.42 -2.62 20.28
N SER A 174 -6.28 -3.76 19.59
CA SER A 174 -4.98 -4.42 19.39
C SER A 174 -4.06 -3.68 18.42
N LEU A 175 -4.62 -2.85 17.56
CA LEU A 175 -3.92 -2.05 16.54
C LEU A 175 -3.66 -0.61 17.00
N ASP A 176 -4.25 -0.19 18.11
CA ASP A 176 -3.96 1.11 18.71
C ASP A 176 -2.45 1.31 18.89
N LYS A 177 -1.94 2.49 18.54
CA LYS A 177 -0.50 2.83 18.50
C LYS A 177 0.38 2.06 17.51
N LYS A 178 -0.17 1.10 16.77
CA LYS A 178 0.56 0.35 15.72
C LYS A 178 0.33 0.92 14.33
N VAL A 179 -0.73 1.70 14.15
CA VAL A 179 -1.09 2.38 12.89
C VAL A 179 -1.17 3.86 13.17
N SER A 180 -0.49 4.67 12.36
CA SER A 180 -0.71 6.11 12.34
C SER A 180 -1.75 6.42 11.27
N THR A 181 -2.83 7.08 11.65
CA THR A 181 -3.94 7.42 10.74
C THR A 181 -4.65 8.67 11.24
N ASN A 182 -5.28 9.40 10.32
CA ASN A 182 -6.20 10.51 10.64
C ASN A 182 -7.66 10.04 10.76
N MET A 183 -7.96 8.76 10.46
CA MET A 183 -9.30 8.20 10.65
C MET A 183 -9.52 7.84 12.12
N THR A 184 -10.58 8.36 12.72
CA THR A 184 -10.94 8.03 14.10
C THR A 184 -11.51 6.61 14.21
N SER A 185 -11.43 6.01 15.40
CA SER A 185 -12.02 4.69 15.66
C SER A 185 -13.52 4.67 15.38
N ASP A 186 -14.24 5.75 15.68
CA ASP A 186 -15.68 5.86 15.42
C ASP A 186 -16.00 5.90 13.93
N GLU A 187 -15.20 6.59 13.12
CA GLU A 187 -15.34 6.60 11.67
C GLU A 187 -15.09 5.22 11.09
N MET A 188 -14.03 4.54 11.55
CA MET A 188 -13.75 3.15 11.16
C MET A 188 -14.91 2.22 11.47
N ILE A 189 -15.46 2.31 12.69
CA ILE A 189 -16.61 1.50 13.13
C ILE A 189 -17.84 1.80 12.28
N LYS A 190 -18.14 3.09 12.04
CA LYS A 190 -19.26 3.49 11.18
C LYS A 190 -19.12 2.97 9.75
N PHE A 191 -17.92 3.10 9.18
CA PHE A 191 -17.62 2.60 7.83
C PHE A 191 -17.88 1.09 7.76
N ILE A 192 -17.37 0.32 8.70
CA ILE A 192 -17.50 -1.13 8.72
C ILE A 192 -18.94 -1.57 8.95
N LYS A 193 -19.65 -0.98 9.93
CA LYS A 193 -21.07 -1.27 10.18
C LYS A 193 -21.92 -1.02 8.94
N LYS A 194 -21.64 0.05 8.19
CA LYS A 194 -22.33 0.37 6.93
C LYS A 194 -22.05 -0.69 5.85
N GLN A 195 -20.91 -1.38 5.91
CA GLN A 195 -20.52 -2.41 4.96
C GLN A 195 -20.90 -3.84 5.40
N MET A 196 -21.28 -4.05 6.67
CA MET A 196 -21.59 -5.39 7.22
C MET A 196 -22.63 -6.17 6.40
N ASN A 197 -23.63 -5.48 5.85
CA ASN A 197 -24.66 -6.09 5.00
C ASN A 197 -24.25 -6.17 3.52
N ARG A 198 -23.01 -5.81 3.18
CA ARG A 198 -22.49 -5.70 1.81
C ARG A 198 -21.16 -6.42 1.63
N THR A 199 -20.94 -7.50 2.36
CA THR A 199 -19.65 -8.21 2.46
C THR A 199 -19.24 -8.97 1.20
N SER A 200 -20.14 -9.12 0.23
CA SER A 200 -19.87 -9.83 -1.03
C SER A 200 -20.01 -8.92 -2.25
N GLY A 201 -19.36 -9.32 -3.34
CA GLY A 201 -19.50 -8.65 -4.64
C GLY A 201 -18.65 -7.39 -4.81
N TRP A 202 -17.61 -7.20 -4.00
CA TRP A 202 -16.62 -6.15 -4.22
C TRP A 202 -15.73 -6.50 -5.41
N LYS A 203 -15.54 -5.53 -6.30
CA LYS A 203 -14.63 -5.64 -7.45
C LYS A 203 -13.36 -4.88 -7.14
N PHE A 204 -12.22 -5.53 -7.34
CA PHE A 204 -10.90 -4.93 -7.14
C PHE A 204 -10.27 -4.64 -8.50
N THR A 205 -9.92 -3.38 -8.74
CA THR A 205 -9.11 -2.95 -9.86
C THR A 205 -7.75 -2.54 -9.33
N LYS A 206 -6.68 -3.07 -9.93
CA LYS A 206 -5.30 -2.82 -9.50
C LYS A 206 -4.54 -2.15 -10.63
N LEU A 207 -3.93 -1.01 -10.36
CA LEU A 207 -3.08 -0.26 -11.28
C LEU A 207 -1.71 -0.02 -10.66
N SER A 208 -0.67 -0.12 -11.46
CA SER A 208 0.68 0.26 -11.07
C SER A 208 1.15 1.41 -11.93
N ALA A 209 1.59 2.49 -11.31
CA ALA A 209 2.23 3.57 -12.04
C ALA A 209 3.57 3.07 -12.62
N ASN A 210 3.83 3.37 -13.88
CA ASN A 210 5.05 3.02 -14.60
C ASN A 210 5.91 4.25 -14.83
N GLY A 211 7.19 4.01 -15.10
CA GLY A 211 8.15 5.04 -15.44
C GLY A 211 9.39 4.46 -16.07
N THR A 212 10.25 5.32 -16.53
CA THR A 212 11.54 4.97 -17.13
C THR A 212 12.68 5.23 -16.14
N ASP A 213 13.68 4.35 -16.19
CA ASP A 213 14.91 4.52 -15.41
C ASP A 213 15.62 5.79 -15.82
N SER A 214 15.97 6.63 -14.86
CA SER A 214 16.57 7.93 -15.07
C SER A 214 17.51 8.32 -13.92
N ARG A 215 18.14 9.48 -14.05
CA ARG A 215 18.94 10.10 -13.00
C ARG A 215 18.50 11.54 -12.82
N GLY A 216 18.36 11.98 -11.59
CA GLY A 216 17.93 13.33 -11.26
C GLY A 216 18.53 13.86 -9.97
N ALA A 217 18.56 15.18 -9.85
CA ALA A 217 18.98 15.84 -8.62
C ALA A 217 17.88 15.70 -7.57
N CYS A 218 18.21 15.14 -6.42
CA CYS A 218 17.26 14.92 -5.32
C CYS A 218 17.47 15.99 -4.23
N TYR A 219 16.43 16.79 -3.99
CA TYR A 219 16.45 17.88 -3.00
C TYR A 219 16.90 17.41 -1.60
N SER A 220 16.36 16.29 -1.11
CA SER A 220 16.70 15.73 0.21
C SER A 220 18.12 15.22 0.34
N SER A 221 18.85 15.12 -0.77
CA SER A 221 20.25 14.67 -0.81
C SER A 221 21.21 15.82 -1.15
N GLY A 222 20.82 17.08 -0.87
CA GLY A 222 21.62 18.26 -1.23
C GLY A 222 21.79 18.42 -2.73
N SER A 223 20.76 18.07 -3.50
CA SER A 223 20.75 18.07 -4.97
C SER A 223 21.75 17.09 -5.63
N ALA A 224 22.21 16.07 -4.90
CA ALA A 224 23.02 15.01 -5.47
C ALA A 224 22.24 14.23 -6.55
N ILE A 225 22.94 13.89 -7.64
CA ILE A 225 22.37 13.09 -8.73
C ILE A 225 22.24 11.64 -8.30
N ALA A 226 21.01 11.13 -8.28
CA ALA A 226 20.69 9.76 -7.89
C ALA A 226 19.86 9.06 -8.98
N TYR A 227 19.75 7.73 -8.88
CA TYR A 227 18.75 6.99 -9.63
C TYR A 227 17.36 7.49 -9.26
N VAL A 228 16.51 7.70 -10.24
CA VAL A 228 15.10 8.05 -10.10
C VAL A 228 14.30 7.30 -11.17
N MET A 229 13.00 7.17 -10.98
CA MET A 229 12.07 6.69 -12.00
C MET A 229 11.29 7.90 -12.52
N ALA A 230 11.53 8.28 -13.77
CA ALA A 230 10.76 9.35 -14.42
C ALA A 230 9.33 8.85 -14.70
N PRO A 231 8.28 9.54 -14.21
CA PRO A 231 6.90 9.14 -14.43
C PRO A 231 6.57 9.00 -15.92
N GLU A 232 5.85 7.94 -16.27
CA GLU A 232 5.26 7.77 -17.60
C GLU A 232 3.87 8.42 -17.60
N GLU A 233 3.71 9.49 -18.36
CA GLU A 233 2.52 10.33 -18.34
C GLU A 233 1.25 9.55 -18.73
N SER A 234 1.35 8.59 -19.65
CA SER A 234 0.23 7.73 -20.05
C SER A 234 -0.34 6.95 -18.86
N THR A 235 0.53 6.38 -18.01
CA THR A 235 0.09 5.62 -16.83
C THR A 235 -0.47 6.52 -15.74
N VAL A 236 0.10 7.71 -15.54
CA VAL A 236 -0.44 8.72 -14.61
C VAL A 236 -1.85 9.14 -15.06
N THR A 237 -2.03 9.41 -16.35
CA THR A 237 -3.33 9.78 -16.93
C THR A 237 -4.36 8.65 -16.80
N THR A 238 -3.96 7.41 -17.07
CA THR A 238 -4.82 6.23 -16.87
C THR A 238 -5.29 6.12 -15.42
N ILE A 239 -4.38 6.33 -14.47
CA ILE A 239 -4.71 6.29 -13.04
C ILE A 239 -5.67 7.43 -12.65
N LYS A 240 -5.43 8.66 -13.12
CA LYS A 240 -6.35 9.80 -12.90
C LYS A 240 -7.75 9.49 -13.42
N ASN A 241 -7.85 8.99 -14.65
CA ASN A 241 -9.14 8.62 -15.24
C ASN A 241 -9.84 7.52 -14.44
N ALA A 242 -9.10 6.51 -13.97
CA ALA A 242 -9.64 5.45 -13.14
C ALA A 242 -10.17 5.97 -11.79
N MET A 243 -9.48 6.93 -11.17
CA MET A 243 -9.92 7.59 -9.94
C MET A 243 -11.20 8.40 -10.17
N ASN A 244 -11.25 9.19 -11.24
CA ASN A 244 -12.43 9.96 -11.63
C ASN A 244 -13.64 9.05 -11.90
N SER A 245 -13.47 7.96 -12.65
CA SER A 245 -14.53 6.97 -12.90
C SER A 245 -15.03 6.33 -11.59
N LEU A 246 -14.12 6.00 -10.67
CA LEU A 246 -14.48 5.46 -9.36
C LEU A 246 -15.36 6.46 -8.57
N VAL A 247 -14.96 7.74 -8.52
CA VAL A 247 -15.71 8.80 -7.81
C VAL A 247 -17.08 9.01 -8.46
N ALA A 248 -17.15 9.09 -9.77
CA ALA A 248 -18.41 9.20 -10.52
C ALA A 248 -19.33 7.97 -10.36
N GLY A 249 -18.77 6.82 -9.98
CA GLY A 249 -19.48 5.56 -9.89
C GLY A 249 -19.69 4.87 -11.23
N GLU A 250 -18.80 5.15 -12.15
CA GLU A 250 -18.73 4.55 -13.48
C GLU A 250 -17.84 3.30 -13.46
N ASP A 251 -17.86 2.54 -14.58
CA ASP A 251 -16.94 1.42 -14.74
C ASP A 251 -15.50 1.93 -14.91
N ILE A 252 -14.57 1.33 -14.16
CA ILE A 252 -13.16 1.69 -14.22
C ILE A 252 -12.56 1.09 -15.50
N VAL A 253 -12.14 1.97 -16.41
CA VAL A 253 -11.44 1.59 -17.64
C VAL A 253 -9.94 1.57 -17.37
N THR A 254 -9.28 0.47 -17.73
CA THR A 254 -7.85 0.21 -17.47
C THR A 254 -7.01 0.10 -18.74
N VAL A 255 -7.51 0.65 -19.85
CA VAL A 255 -6.83 0.58 -21.18
C VAL A 255 -5.88 1.75 -21.37
#